data_6f2f59fec5c09234774e9c5f9438f0d4
#
_entry.id   6f2f59fec5c09234774e9c5f9438f0d4
#
_cell.length_a   1.000
_cell.length_b   1.000
_cell.length_c   1.000
_cell.angle_alpha   90.00
_cell.angle_beta   90.00
_cell.angle_gamma   90.00
#
_symmetry.space_group_name_H-M   'P 1'
#
loop_
_entity.id
_entity.type
_entity.pdbx_description
1 polymer ?
#
loop_
_entity_poly.entity_id
_entity_poly.type
_entity_poly.pdbx_seq_one_letter_code
_entity_poly.pdbx_strand_id
1 'polypeptide(L)'
;MGSFKPGDPAAVEVLFDQIAPRYDLLNDLLSLGLHRVWKRQAVAWLQPRPGQKLLDLCCGTGDLALVLAPKVRPGGAVLGIDAAGAPLHVAAGRSARQSWLNIQWQQGDALATGLPAASFDGAVMAYGLRNLAAPGQGLSELRRLLKPGARAAVLDFNRPDPGRQGAELTASFQRFYLRRLVVPAAERFGARENYAYLEASLERFPTGAAQEQLAEAAGFSRSQHRLLAGGQMGLLELVA
;
A
#
# COMPACT_ATOMS: atom_id res chain seq x y z
N MET A 1 24.71 4.03 -15.63
CA MET A 1 23.68 4.21 -14.60
C MET A 1 22.36 4.44 -15.32
N GLY A 2 21.49 3.44 -15.36
CA GLY A 2 20.19 3.56 -16.03
C GLY A 2 19.30 4.51 -15.25
N SER A 3 18.64 5.44 -15.92
CA SER A 3 17.66 6.34 -15.32
C SER A 3 16.50 5.51 -14.77
N PHE A 4 16.31 5.54 -13.46
CA PHE A 4 15.23 4.88 -12.76
C PHE A 4 13.89 5.47 -13.26
N LYS A 5 13.06 4.68 -13.96
CA LYS A 5 11.74 5.14 -14.42
C LYS A 5 10.67 4.73 -13.41
N PRO A 6 10.00 5.68 -12.73
CA PRO A 6 8.88 5.36 -11.85
C PRO A 6 7.78 4.62 -12.62
N GLY A 7 7.31 3.49 -12.06
CA GLY A 7 6.30 2.62 -12.67
C GLY A 7 6.84 1.60 -13.67
N ASP A 8 8.15 1.48 -13.81
CA ASP A 8 8.75 0.31 -14.42
C ASP A 8 8.74 -0.83 -13.39
N PRO A 9 7.99 -1.92 -13.61
CA PRO A 9 7.86 -3.00 -12.64
C PRO A 9 9.20 -3.61 -12.23
N ALA A 10 10.12 -3.82 -13.18
CA ALA A 10 11.43 -4.40 -12.90
C ALA A 10 12.30 -3.46 -12.04
N ALA A 11 12.24 -2.15 -12.30
CA ALA A 11 12.97 -1.17 -11.50
C ALA A 11 12.39 -1.06 -10.08
N VAL A 12 11.06 -1.14 -9.93
CA VAL A 12 10.37 -1.15 -8.63
C VAL A 12 10.74 -2.39 -7.83
N GLU A 13 10.74 -3.56 -8.44
CA GLU A 13 11.11 -4.83 -7.80
C GLU A 13 12.54 -4.77 -7.26
N VAL A 14 13.52 -4.40 -8.10
CA VAL A 14 14.92 -4.26 -7.70
C VAL A 14 15.10 -3.27 -6.54
N LEU A 15 14.37 -2.15 -6.57
CA LEU A 15 14.40 -1.15 -5.51
C LEU A 15 13.95 -1.76 -4.17
N PHE A 16 12.80 -2.44 -4.16
CA PHE A 16 12.25 -3.02 -2.94
C PHE A 16 13.09 -4.20 -2.43
N ASP A 17 13.68 -4.99 -3.32
CA ASP A 17 14.60 -6.05 -2.92
C ASP A 17 15.84 -5.49 -2.19
N GLN A 18 16.40 -4.39 -2.65
CA GLN A 18 17.57 -3.77 -2.02
C GLN A 18 17.29 -3.18 -0.63
N ILE A 19 16.10 -2.61 -0.42
CA ILE A 19 15.76 -1.94 0.84
C ILE A 19 15.03 -2.84 1.84
N ALA A 20 14.58 -4.03 1.43
CA ALA A 20 13.76 -4.91 2.25
C ALA A 20 14.25 -5.09 3.70
N PRO A 21 15.56 -5.31 3.98
CA PRO A 21 16.06 -5.49 5.34
C PRO A 21 15.93 -4.24 6.24
N ARG A 22 15.82 -3.04 5.64
CA ARG A 22 15.77 -1.76 6.34
C ARG A 22 14.44 -1.02 6.14
N TYR A 23 13.55 -1.58 5.35
CA TYR A 23 12.30 -0.93 4.93
C TYR A 23 11.44 -0.51 6.12
N ASP A 24 11.24 -1.40 7.08
CA ASP A 24 10.42 -1.13 8.25
C ASP A 24 11.06 -0.06 9.15
N LEU A 25 12.38 -0.13 9.34
CA LEU A 25 13.14 0.88 10.11
C LEU A 25 13.06 2.26 9.45
N LEU A 26 13.18 2.32 8.12
CA LEU A 26 13.05 3.55 7.37
C LEU A 26 11.63 4.13 7.47
N ASN A 27 10.61 3.29 7.33
CA ASN A 27 9.22 3.72 7.52
C ASN A 27 8.95 4.23 8.94
N ASP A 28 9.46 3.54 9.97
CA ASP A 28 9.36 3.99 11.36
C ASP A 28 10.01 5.35 11.55
N LEU A 29 11.25 5.51 11.10
CA LEU A 29 12.01 6.74 11.26
C LEU A 29 11.37 7.92 10.52
N LEU A 30 10.98 7.71 9.26
CA LEU A 30 10.45 8.74 8.37
C LEU A 30 9.02 9.15 8.69
N SER A 31 8.23 8.27 9.26
CA SER A 31 6.88 8.58 9.72
C SER A 31 6.80 8.87 11.21
N LEU A 32 7.93 8.83 11.94
CA LEU A 32 7.97 8.88 13.40
C LEU A 32 7.03 7.82 14.03
N GLY A 33 6.93 6.65 13.39
CA GLY A 33 6.03 5.56 13.79
C GLY A 33 4.55 5.78 13.44
N LEU A 34 4.17 6.94 12.88
CA LEU A 34 2.77 7.28 12.55
C LEU A 34 2.18 6.37 11.46
N HIS A 35 3.01 5.76 10.60
CA HIS A 35 2.53 4.81 9.60
C HIS A 35 1.74 3.66 10.23
N ARG A 36 2.07 3.26 11.47
CA ARG A 36 1.33 2.23 12.21
C ARG A 36 -0.08 2.69 12.57
N VAL A 37 -0.24 3.98 12.89
CA VAL A 37 -1.56 4.56 13.18
C VAL A 37 -2.41 4.58 11.91
N TRP A 38 -1.82 4.98 10.77
CA TRP A 38 -2.54 5.02 9.50
C TRP A 38 -2.92 3.62 9.01
N LYS A 39 -2.03 2.63 9.13
CA LYS A 39 -2.34 1.21 8.86
C LYS A 39 -3.49 0.70 9.73
N ARG A 40 -3.55 1.08 11.01
CA ARG A 40 -4.68 0.74 11.90
C ARG A 40 -6.00 1.35 11.41
N GLN A 41 -6.00 2.54 10.83
CA GLN A 41 -7.20 3.15 10.26
C GLN A 41 -7.70 2.39 9.03
N ALA A 42 -6.78 1.91 8.16
CA ALA A 42 -7.13 1.02 7.05
C ALA A 42 -7.78 -0.28 7.54
N VAL A 43 -7.21 -0.90 8.58
CA VAL A 43 -7.78 -2.11 9.21
C VAL A 43 -9.13 -1.81 9.89
N ALA A 44 -9.28 -0.64 10.50
CA ALA A 44 -10.54 -0.22 11.12
C ALA A 44 -11.67 -0.07 10.08
N TRP A 45 -11.36 0.49 8.90
CA TRP A 45 -12.31 0.54 7.79
C TRP A 45 -12.69 -0.86 7.28
N LEU A 46 -11.71 -1.74 7.11
CA LEU A 46 -11.93 -3.10 6.63
C LEU A 46 -12.86 -3.92 7.56
N GLN A 47 -12.83 -3.65 8.88
CA GLN A 47 -13.62 -4.36 9.89
C GLN A 47 -13.47 -5.90 9.80
N PRO A 48 -12.25 -6.44 9.92
CA PRO A 48 -12.00 -7.88 9.82
C PRO A 48 -12.77 -8.66 10.87
N ARG A 49 -13.30 -9.83 10.48
CA ARG A 49 -14.10 -10.72 11.34
C ARG A 49 -13.56 -12.15 11.30
N PRO A 50 -13.78 -12.94 12.37
CA PRO A 50 -13.44 -14.34 12.38
C PRO A 50 -14.01 -15.11 11.17
N GLY A 51 -13.22 -16.04 10.64
CA GLY A 51 -13.60 -16.87 9.51
C GLY A 51 -13.35 -16.25 8.13
N GLN A 52 -13.04 -14.96 8.05
CA GLN A 52 -12.81 -14.28 6.76
C GLN A 52 -11.50 -14.67 6.11
N LYS A 53 -11.51 -14.70 4.77
CA LYS A 53 -10.32 -14.79 3.92
C LYS A 53 -9.99 -13.40 3.39
N LEU A 54 -8.87 -12.85 3.84
CA LEU A 54 -8.44 -11.48 3.50
C LEU A 54 -7.21 -11.49 2.58
N LEU A 55 -7.08 -10.43 1.79
CA LEU A 55 -5.94 -10.18 0.91
C LEU A 55 -5.14 -8.97 1.41
N ASP A 56 -3.82 -9.10 1.47
CA ASP A 56 -2.87 -7.99 1.60
C ASP A 56 -2.11 -7.89 0.26
N LEU A 57 -2.53 -6.95 -0.60
CA LEU A 57 -1.98 -6.78 -1.95
C LEU A 57 -0.87 -5.74 -1.93
N CYS A 58 0.28 -6.03 -2.54
CA CYS A 58 1.55 -5.31 -2.36
C CYS A 58 1.98 -5.32 -0.89
N CYS A 59 2.02 -6.52 -0.32
CA CYS A 59 2.15 -6.72 1.14
C CYS A 59 3.54 -6.39 1.69
N GLY A 60 4.58 -6.30 0.85
CA GLY A 60 5.94 -6.05 1.27
C GLY A 60 6.41 -7.03 2.34
N THR A 61 6.88 -6.50 3.47
CA THR A 61 7.35 -7.28 4.63
C THR A 61 6.22 -7.84 5.52
N GLY A 62 4.95 -7.73 5.07
CA GLY A 62 3.78 -8.38 5.68
C GLY A 62 3.16 -7.67 6.87
N ASP A 63 3.41 -6.39 7.06
CA ASP A 63 2.93 -5.64 8.23
C ASP A 63 1.42 -5.71 8.43
N LEU A 64 0.64 -5.50 7.35
CA LEU A 64 -0.82 -5.55 7.43
C LEU A 64 -1.33 -6.97 7.57
N ALA A 65 -0.76 -7.93 6.84
CA ALA A 65 -1.13 -9.34 6.99
C ALA A 65 -0.95 -9.85 8.43
N LEU A 66 0.16 -9.47 9.09
CA LEU A 66 0.42 -9.81 10.50
C LEU A 66 -0.58 -9.15 11.47
N VAL A 67 -1.09 -7.96 11.16
CA VAL A 67 -2.13 -7.28 11.95
C VAL A 67 -3.52 -7.88 11.71
N LEU A 68 -3.79 -8.35 10.49
CA LEU A 68 -5.08 -8.90 10.08
C LEU A 68 -5.27 -10.35 10.56
N ALA A 69 -4.23 -11.18 10.48
CA ALA A 69 -4.34 -12.61 10.74
C ALA A 69 -4.90 -12.96 12.14
N PRO A 70 -4.52 -12.30 13.24
CA PRO A 70 -5.15 -12.54 14.54
C PRO A 70 -6.65 -12.22 14.56
N LYS A 71 -7.09 -11.23 13.76
CA LYS A 71 -8.47 -10.71 13.76
C LYS A 71 -9.45 -11.60 13.00
N VAL A 72 -8.95 -12.41 12.09
CA VAL A 72 -9.79 -13.36 11.33
C VAL A 72 -9.88 -14.74 11.97
N ARG A 73 -9.22 -14.97 13.09
CA ARG A 73 -9.33 -16.22 13.86
C ARG A 73 -10.62 -16.29 14.67
N PRO A 74 -11.16 -17.52 14.89
CA PRO A 74 -10.76 -18.78 14.26
C PRO A 74 -11.26 -18.92 12.81
N GLY A 75 -10.65 -19.83 12.04
CA GLY A 75 -11.16 -20.29 10.74
C GLY A 75 -10.84 -19.37 9.56
N GLY A 76 -10.33 -18.16 9.79
CA GLY A 76 -9.94 -17.25 8.73
C GLY A 76 -8.49 -17.42 8.27
N ALA A 77 -8.14 -16.75 7.17
CA ALA A 77 -6.81 -16.74 6.58
C ALA A 77 -6.47 -15.39 5.96
N VAL A 78 -5.19 -15.10 5.81
CA VAL A 78 -4.69 -13.95 5.06
C VAL A 78 -3.74 -14.44 3.97
N LEU A 79 -3.92 -13.95 2.75
CA LEU A 79 -2.96 -14.10 1.66
C LEU A 79 -2.24 -12.77 1.46
N GLY A 80 -0.91 -12.77 1.55
CA GLY A 80 -0.06 -11.65 1.17
C GLY A 80 0.52 -11.87 -0.22
N ILE A 81 0.38 -10.88 -1.11
CA ILE A 81 0.96 -10.90 -2.46
C ILE A 81 1.87 -9.69 -2.63
N ASP A 82 3.07 -9.93 -3.15
CA ASP A 82 4.00 -8.88 -3.57
C ASP A 82 4.77 -9.32 -4.82
N ALA A 83 5.20 -8.38 -5.64
CA ALA A 83 6.02 -8.67 -6.81
C ALA A 83 7.47 -9.00 -6.42
N ALA A 84 7.99 -8.34 -5.36
CA ALA A 84 9.36 -8.48 -4.90
C ALA A 84 9.55 -9.69 -3.97
N GLY A 85 10.53 -10.53 -4.26
CA GLY A 85 10.79 -11.75 -3.51
C GLY A 85 11.45 -11.52 -2.16
N ALA A 86 12.37 -10.54 -2.05
CA ALA A 86 13.09 -10.30 -0.79
C ALA A 86 12.18 -9.80 0.34
N PRO A 87 11.25 -8.84 0.14
CA PRO A 87 10.25 -8.50 1.16
C PRO A 87 9.40 -9.68 1.60
N LEU A 88 8.96 -10.55 0.67
CA LEU A 88 8.19 -11.75 0.99
C LEU A 88 8.99 -12.74 1.85
N HIS A 89 10.28 -12.88 1.61
CA HIS A 89 11.15 -13.71 2.47
C HIS A 89 11.19 -13.18 3.91
N VAL A 90 11.29 -11.85 4.07
CA VAL A 90 11.20 -11.22 5.39
C VAL A 90 9.84 -11.47 6.03
N ALA A 91 8.74 -11.31 5.28
CA ALA A 91 7.38 -11.55 5.75
C ALA A 91 7.19 -13.00 6.23
N ALA A 92 7.68 -13.97 5.46
CA ALA A 92 7.65 -15.38 5.83
C ALA A 92 8.43 -15.67 7.12
N GLY A 93 9.62 -15.11 7.27
CA GLY A 93 10.42 -15.22 8.50
C GLY A 93 9.74 -14.61 9.73
N ARG A 94 8.99 -13.50 9.55
CA ARG A 94 8.22 -12.86 10.62
C ARG A 94 7.03 -13.70 11.05
N SER A 95 6.28 -14.25 10.09
CA SER A 95 5.11 -15.09 10.38
C SER A 95 5.48 -16.47 10.94
N ALA A 96 6.63 -17.03 10.56
CA ALA A 96 7.12 -18.29 11.11
C ALA A 96 7.30 -18.27 12.65
N ARG A 97 7.58 -17.09 13.22
CA ARG A 97 7.65 -16.89 14.69
C ARG A 97 6.28 -16.94 15.36
N GLN A 98 5.20 -16.95 14.59
CA GLN A 98 3.82 -16.96 15.03
C GLN A 98 3.04 -18.02 14.23
N SER A 99 3.47 -19.28 14.31
CA SER A 99 2.96 -20.40 13.52
C SER A 99 1.45 -20.67 13.69
N TRP A 100 0.83 -20.08 14.73
CA TRP A 100 -0.61 -20.10 14.96
C TRP A 100 -1.41 -19.15 14.06
N LEU A 101 -0.73 -18.24 13.31
CA LEU A 101 -1.35 -17.36 12.32
C LEU A 101 -1.47 -18.11 10.98
N ASN A 102 -2.66 -18.05 10.39
CA ASN A 102 -2.90 -18.62 9.06
C ASN A 102 -2.63 -17.53 8.01
N ILE A 103 -1.36 -17.40 7.63
CA ILE A 103 -0.90 -16.48 6.59
C ILE A 103 -0.18 -17.27 5.52
N GLN A 104 -0.52 -16.97 4.26
CA GLN A 104 0.17 -17.47 3.08
C GLN A 104 0.83 -16.30 2.35
N TRP A 105 2.00 -16.56 1.76
CA TRP A 105 2.76 -15.59 0.99
C TRP A 105 2.91 -16.08 -0.44
N GLN A 106 2.66 -15.19 -1.39
CA GLN A 106 2.75 -15.51 -2.81
C GLN A 106 3.43 -14.38 -3.57
N GLN A 107 4.43 -14.70 -4.39
CA GLN A 107 4.95 -13.74 -5.35
C GLN A 107 3.98 -13.63 -6.52
N GLY A 108 3.68 -12.39 -6.94
CA GLY A 108 2.73 -12.15 -8.03
C GLY A 108 2.55 -10.68 -8.38
N ASP A 109 2.04 -10.44 -9.56
CA ASP A 109 1.75 -9.10 -10.07
C ASP A 109 0.36 -8.64 -9.59
N ALA A 110 0.30 -7.47 -8.93
CA ALA A 110 -0.93 -6.84 -8.48
C ALA A 110 -1.86 -6.39 -9.63
N LEU A 111 -1.35 -6.29 -10.85
CA LEU A 111 -2.14 -5.99 -12.05
C LEU A 111 -2.84 -7.22 -12.63
N ALA A 112 -2.34 -8.43 -12.35
CA ALA A 112 -2.84 -9.70 -12.87
C ALA A 112 -2.43 -10.86 -11.94
N THR A 113 -3.10 -11.02 -10.82
CA THR A 113 -2.72 -12.00 -9.77
C THR A 113 -2.90 -13.46 -10.18
N GLY A 114 -3.71 -13.73 -11.20
CA GLY A 114 -4.09 -15.09 -11.61
C GLY A 114 -5.05 -15.81 -10.63
N LEU A 115 -5.46 -15.15 -9.56
CA LEU A 115 -6.37 -15.74 -8.57
C LEU A 115 -7.83 -15.75 -9.05
N PRO A 116 -8.66 -16.68 -8.55
CA PRO A 116 -10.09 -16.71 -8.87
C PRO A 116 -10.81 -15.42 -8.44
N ALA A 117 -11.79 -14.98 -9.22
CA ALA A 117 -12.64 -13.86 -8.86
C ALA A 117 -13.45 -14.13 -7.59
N ALA A 118 -13.89 -13.08 -6.91
CA ALA A 118 -14.74 -13.14 -5.71
C ALA A 118 -14.23 -14.11 -4.63
N SER A 119 -12.89 -14.16 -4.42
CA SER A 119 -12.23 -15.10 -3.52
C SER A 119 -12.04 -14.56 -2.11
N PHE A 120 -12.13 -13.22 -1.93
CA PHE A 120 -11.79 -12.58 -0.67
C PHE A 120 -12.97 -11.80 -0.07
N ASP A 121 -13.07 -11.90 1.26
CA ASP A 121 -14.07 -11.17 2.06
C ASP A 121 -13.67 -9.73 2.35
N GLY A 122 -12.43 -9.35 2.01
CA GLY A 122 -11.90 -8.02 2.12
C GLY A 122 -10.43 -7.95 1.72
N ALA A 123 -9.93 -6.75 1.45
CA ALA A 123 -8.55 -6.55 1.05
C ALA A 123 -7.94 -5.25 1.60
N VAL A 124 -6.64 -5.25 1.75
CA VAL A 124 -5.84 -4.06 2.04
C VAL A 124 -4.70 -3.92 1.03
N MET A 125 -4.28 -2.68 0.79
CA MET A 125 -3.05 -2.35 0.09
C MET A 125 -2.44 -1.12 0.77
N ALA A 126 -1.18 -1.19 1.18
CA ALA A 126 -0.51 -0.02 1.76
C ALA A 126 0.78 0.30 1.01
N TYR A 127 0.88 1.55 0.54
CA TYR A 127 2.05 2.08 -0.18
C TYR A 127 2.35 1.36 -1.50
N GLY A 128 1.36 0.62 -2.05
CA GLY A 128 1.49 -0.14 -3.30
C GLY A 128 0.96 0.60 -4.52
N LEU A 129 -0.19 1.27 -4.41
CA LEU A 129 -0.94 1.79 -5.57
C LEU A 129 -0.12 2.79 -6.41
N ARG A 130 0.67 3.67 -5.78
CA ARG A 130 1.51 4.65 -6.49
C ARG A 130 2.64 4.00 -7.29
N ASN A 131 3.03 2.78 -6.93
CA ASN A 131 4.13 2.04 -7.55
C ASN A 131 3.66 1.21 -8.75
N LEU A 132 2.35 1.00 -8.90
CA LEU A 132 1.80 0.27 -10.04
C LEU A 132 1.98 1.05 -11.33
N ALA A 133 2.29 0.34 -12.41
CA ALA A 133 2.40 0.93 -13.75
C ALA A 133 1.05 1.50 -14.22
N ALA A 134 -0.06 0.85 -13.84
CA ALA A 134 -1.43 1.20 -14.19
C ALA A 134 -2.34 1.11 -12.94
N PRO A 135 -2.44 2.17 -12.11
CA PRO A 135 -3.26 2.16 -10.89
C PRO A 135 -4.72 1.74 -11.12
N GLY A 136 -5.33 2.17 -12.23
CA GLY A 136 -6.70 1.78 -12.58
C GLY A 136 -6.84 0.27 -12.83
N GLN A 137 -5.86 -0.36 -13.48
CA GLN A 137 -5.83 -1.81 -13.66
C GLN A 137 -5.68 -2.55 -12.32
N GLY A 138 -4.81 -2.03 -11.43
CA GLY A 138 -4.65 -2.58 -10.08
C GLY A 138 -5.95 -2.51 -9.27
N LEU A 139 -6.70 -1.40 -9.38
CA LEU A 139 -8.02 -1.28 -8.74
C LEU A 139 -9.05 -2.24 -9.38
N SER A 140 -9.01 -2.44 -10.70
CA SER A 140 -9.89 -3.41 -11.39
C SER A 140 -9.58 -4.85 -10.96
N GLU A 141 -8.32 -5.21 -10.84
CA GLU A 141 -7.92 -6.52 -10.33
C GLU A 141 -8.34 -6.70 -8.86
N LEU A 142 -8.09 -5.69 -8.02
CA LEU A 142 -8.54 -5.68 -6.63
C LEU A 142 -10.06 -5.89 -6.54
N ARG A 143 -10.85 -5.17 -7.36
CA ARG A 143 -12.31 -5.33 -7.41
C ARG A 143 -12.73 -6.73 -7.85
N ARG A 144 -12.07 -7.30 -8.86
CA ARG A 144 -12.33 -8.65 -9.37
C ARG A 144 -12.15 -9.72 -8.29
N LEU A 145 -11.15 -9.57 -7.44
CA LEU A 145 -10.82 -10.51 -6.38
C LEU A 145 -11.80 -10.48 -5.20
N LEU A 146 -12.51 -9.39 -5.02
CA LEU A 146 -13.42 -9.18 -3.89
C LEU A 146 -14.81 -9.76 -4.15
N LYS A 147 -15.38 -10.37 -3.12
CA LYS A 147 -16.79 -10.75 -3.10
C LYS A 147 -17.68 -9.49 -3.16
N PRO A 148 -18.90 -9.58 -3.70
CA PRO A 148 -19.87 -8.48 -3.65
C PRO A 148 -20.07 -7.98 -2.22
N GLY A 149 -20.02 -6.65 -2.04
CA GLY A 149 -20.16 -6.00 -0.74
C GLY A 149 -18.93 -6.07 0.17
N ALA A 150 -17.84 -6.73 -0.25
CA ALA A 150 -16.60 -6.75 0.50
C ALA A 150 -15.95 -5.37 0.53
N ARG A 151 -15.26 -5.07 1.65
CA ARG A 151 -14.53 -3.81 1.80
C ARG A 151 -13.08 -3.95 1.37
N ALA A 152 -12.53 -2.86 0.81
CA ALA A 152 -11.10 -2.73 0.65
C ALA A 152 -10.60 -1.37 1.15
N ALA A 153 -9.35 -1.33 1.58
CA ALA A 153 -8.68 -0.13 2.05
C ALA A 153 -7.34 0.02 1.34
N VAL A 154 -7.15 1.12 0.62
CA VAL A 154 -5.88 1.46 -0.02
C VAL A 154 -5.29 2.68 0.67
N LEU A 155 -4.18 2.48 1.37
CA LEU A 155 -3.44 3.52 2.08
C LEU A 155 -2.20 3.90 1.29
N ASP A 156 -2.07 5.17 0.92
CA ASP A 156 -0.87 5.67 0.25
C ASP A 156 -0.62 7.14 0.57
N PHE A 157 0.50 7.69 0.09
CA PHE A 157 0.72 9.12 0.12
C PHE A 157 -0.41 9.83 -0.64
N ASN A 158 -0.76 11.03 -0.17
CA ASN A 158 -1.72 11.86 -0.87
C ASN A 158 -1.01 12.80 -1.85
N ARG A 159 -1.52 12.88 -3.07
CA ARG A 159 -1.22 13.98 -3.98
C ARG A 159 -2.35 15.01 -3.85
N PRO A 160 -2.06 16.23 -3.33
CA PRO A 160 -3.10 17.23 -3.15
C PRO A 160 -3.77 17.62 -4.47
N ASP A 161 -5.09 17.76 -4.47
CA ASP A 161 -5.86 18.26 -5.62
C ASP A 161 -5.61 19.77 -5.83
N PRO A 162 -5.14 20.21 -7.00
CA PRO A 162 -4.75 21.60 -7.23
C PRO A 162 -5.87 22.63 -7.00
N GLY A 163 -7.14 22.22 -7.15
CA GLY A 163 -8.31 23.09 -6.95
C GLY A 163 -8.88 23.09 -5.52
N ARG A 164 -8.33 22.29 -4.62
CA ARG A 164 -8.87 22.16 -3.25
C ARG A 164 -8.25 23.23 -2.32
N GLN A 165 -9.08 23.85 -1.48
CA GLN A 165 -8.59 24.79 -0.48
C GLN A 165 -7.51 24.17 0.40
N GLY A 166 -6.37 24.84 0.55
CA GLY A 166 -5.23 24.36 1.33
C GLY A 166 -4.31 23.37 0.59
N ALA A 167 -4.61 22.99 -0.65
CA ALA A 167 -3.79 22.04 -1.43
C ALA A 167 -2.35 22.53 -1.61
N GLU A 168 -2.14 23.81 -1.91
CA GLU A 168 -0.80 24.38 -2.08
C GLU A 168 0.01 24.37 -0.79
N LEU A 169 -0.64 24.65 0.36
CA LEU A 169 0.01 24.57 1.67
C LEU A 169 0.43 23.14 1.99
N THR A 170 -0.47 22.18 1.76
CA THR A 170 -0.19 20.75 1.94
C THR A 170 0.95 20.30 1.03
N ALA A 171 0.94 20.66 -0.26
CA ALA A 171 1.99 20.34 -1.20
C ALA A 171 3.34 20.97 -0.84
N SER A 172 3.32 22.22 -0.36
CA SER A 172 4.53 22.93 0.07
C SER A 172 5.12 22.30 1.33
N PHE A 173 4.29 21.96 2.30
CA PHE A 173 4.72 21.24 3.49
C PHE A 173 5.26 19.84 3.14
N GLN A 174 4.61 19.12 2.23
CA GLN A 174 5.06 17.79 1.76
C GLN A 174 6.45 17.88 1.11
N ARG A 175 6.65 18.84 0.20
CA ARG A 175 7.97 19.07 -0.41
C ARG A 175 9.03 19.49 0.62
N PHE A 176 8.70 20.36 1.56
CA PHE A 176 9.60 20.75 2.63
C PHE A 176 10.00 19.55 3.48
N TYR A 177 9.02 18.76 3.93
CA TYR A 177 9.24 17.56 4.75
C TYR A 177 10.13 16.54 4.02
N LEU A 178 9.80 16.23 2.77
CA LEU A 178 10.58 15.29 1.96
C LEU A 178 12.02 15.80 1.77
N ARG A 179 12.21 17.04 1.35
CA ARG A 179 13.55 17.56 0.98
C ARG A 179 14.43 17.89 2.18
N ARG A 180 13.86 18.33 3.30
CA ARG A 180 14.61 18.81 4.46
C ARG A 180 14.80 17.78 5.57
N LEU A 181 13.90 16.81 5.67
CA LEU A 181 13.95 15.81 6.74
C LEU A 181 14.17 14.40 6.18
N VAL A 182 13.37 14.01 5.18
CA VAL A 182 13.35 12.64 4.67
C VAL A 182 14.60 12.34 3.84
N VAL A 183 14.92 13.18 2.85
CA VAL A 183 16.10 12.98 1.98
C VAL A 183 17.40 12.96 2.75
N PRO A 184 17.73 13.93 3.63
CA PRO A 184 18.98 13.90 4.39
C PRO A 184 19.08 12.70 5.34
N ALA A 185 17.98 12.31 5.97
CA ALA A 185 17.95 11.12 6.81
C ALA A 185 18.25 9.86 5.98
N ALA A 186 17.65 9.75 4.81
CA ALA A 186 17.85 8.63 3.90
C ALA A 186 19.27 8.55 3.32
N GLU A 187 19.88 9.69 2.99
CA GLU A 187 21.26 9.75 2.54
C GLU A 187 22.22 9.13 3.57
N ARG A 188 21.95 9.35 4.85
CA ARG A 188 22.73 8.79 5.96
C ARG A 188 22.64 7.26 6.04
N PHE A 189 21.59 6.67 5.47
CA PHE A 189 21.37 5.22 5.40
C PHE A 189 21.61 4.64 4.00
N GLY A 190 22.18 5.42 3.05
CA GLY A 190 22.48 4.98 1.69
C GLY A 190 21.23 4.80 0.81
N ALA A 191 20.10 5.44 1.16
CA ALA A 191 18.82 5.28 0.50
C ALA A 191 18.38 6.49 -0.35
N ARG A 192 19.34 7.30 -0.85
CA ARG A 192 19.06 8.52 -1.62
C ARG A 192 18.22 8.27 -2.87
N GLU A 193 18.53 7.21 -3.63
CA GLU A 193 17.82 6.89 -4.88
C GLU A 193 16.35 6.53 -4.63
N ASN A 194 16.04 5.94 -3.49
CA ASN A 194 14.68 5.56 -3.09
C ASN A 194 13.77 6.78 -2.87
N TYR A 195 14.36 7.92 -2.53
CA TYR A 195 13.61 9.16 -2.26
C TYR A 195 13.43 10.02 -3.51
N ALA A 196 14.38 10.00 -4.43
CA ALA A 196 14.15 10.54 -5.78
C ALA A 196 13.00 9.80 -6.47
N TYR A 197 12.92 8.47 -6.26
CA TYR A 197 11.80 7.67 -6.70
C TYR A 197 10.47 8.07 -6.04
N LEU A 198 10.47 8.33 -4.73
CA LEU A 198 9.25 8.73 -4.03
C LEU A 198 8.67 10.05 -4.59
N GLU A 199 9.52 11.07 -4.79
CA GLU A 199 9.09 12.36 -5.37
C GLU A 199 8.51 12.15 -6.78
N ALA A 200 9.21 11.41 -7.64
CA ALA A 200 8.78 11.13 -8.99
C ALA A 200 7.50 10.25 -9.06
N SER A 201 7.33 9.31 -8.13
CA SER A 201 6.12 8.49 -8.06
C SER A 201 4.90 9.31 -7.61
N LEU A 202 5.09 10.28 -6.69
CA LEU A 202 4.04 11.18 -6.24
C LEU A 202 3.58 12.15 -7.34
N GLU A 203 4.49 12.66 -8.17
CA GLU A 203 4.14 13.59 -9.25
C GLU A 203 3.18 12.99 -10.27
N ARG A 204 3.27 11.69 -10.55
CA ARG A 204 2.40 10.97 -11.48
C ARG A 204 1.20 10.29 -10.80
N PHE A 205 1.20 10.19 -9.46
CA PHE A 205 0.13 9.52 -8.72
C PHE A 205 -1.20 10.24 -8.90
N PRO A 206 -2.33 9.55 -9.11
CA PRO A 206 -3.63 10.19 -9.19
C PRO A 206 -3.98 10.93 -7.90
N THR A 207 -4.61 12.09 -8.02
CA THR A 207 -5.18 12.81 -6.87
C THR A 207 -6.30 12.00 -6.21
N GLY A 208 -6.72 12.38 -5.00
CA GLY A 208 -7.80 11.68 -4.31
C GLY A 208 -9.07 11.53 -5.14
N ALA A 209 -9.51 12.63 -5.78
CA ALA A 209 -10.67 12.61 -6.67
C ALA A 209 -10.46 11.71 -7.91
N ALA A 210 -9.26 11.70 -8.49
CA ALA A 210 -8.95 10.81 -9.61
C ALA A 210 -8.91 9.33 -9.17
N GLN A 211 -8.46 9.03 -7.95
CA GLN A 211 -8.50 7.67 -7.40
C GLN A 211 -9.94 7.18 -7.21
N GLU A 212 -10.85 8.04 -6.74
CA GLU A 212 -12.28 7.73 -6.64
C GLU A 212 -12.87 7.40 -8.02
N GLN A 213 -12.59 8.23 -9.04
CA GLN A 213 -13.04 7.97 -10.42
C GLN A 213 -12.48 6.64 -10.98
N LEU A 214 -11.20 6.33 -10.73
CA LEU A 214 -10.61 5.06 -11.12
C LEU A 214 -11.27 3.86 -10.43
N ALA A 215 -11.63 4.01 -9.15
CA ALA A 215 -12.33 2.98 -8.39
C ALA A 215 -13.76 2.77 -8.91
N GLU A 216 -14.49 3.84 -9.24
CA GLU A 216 -15.81 3.76 -9.88
C GLU A 216 -15.74 3.06 -11.24
N ALA A 217 -14.76 3.43 -12.07
CA ALA A 217 -14.51 2.78 -13.36
C ALA A 217 -14.14 1.29 -13.21
N ALA A 218 -13.49 0.91 -12.11
CA ALA A 218 -13.18 -0.47 -11.76
C ALA A 218 -14.39 -1.27 -11.25
N GLY A 219 -15.56 -0.62 -11.03
CA GLY A 219 -16.79 -1.26 -10.62
C GLY A 219 -16.98 -1.39 -9.10
N PHE A 220 -16.29 -0.58 -8.30
CA PHE A 220 -16.63 -0.46 -6.88
C PHE A 220 -17.96 0.28 -6.71
N SER A 221 -18.83 -0.24 -5.85
CA SER A 221 -20.16 0.34 -5.57
C SER A 221 -20.08 1.62 -4.73
N ARG A 222 -18.97 1.78 -3.98
CA ARG A 222 -18.65 2.98 -3.20
C ARG A 222 -17.16 3.17 -3.19
N SER A 223 -16.74 4.43 -3.41
CA SER A 223 -15.38 4.91 -3.27
C SER A 223 -15.36 6.21 -2.48
N GLN A 224 -14.43 6.36 -1.56
CA GLN A 224 -14.24 7.59 -0.80
C GLN A 224 -12.77 7.75 -0.43
N HIS A 225 -12.15 8.85 -0.84
CA HIS A 225 -10.79 9.19 -0.47
C HIS A 225 -10.78 10.09 0.75
N ARG A 226 -10.29 9.57 1.87
CA ARG A 226 -10.19 10.29 3.14
C ARG A 226 -8.76 10.74 3.40
N LEU A 227 -8.59 12.04 3.67
CA LEU A 227 -7.28 12.60 4.02
C LEU A 227 -6.89 12.26 5.45
N LEU A 228 -5.63 11.91 5.64
CA LEU A 228 -4.99 11.63 6.91
C LEU A 228 -3.77 12.53 7.09
N ALA A 229 -3.30 12.68 8.33
CA ALA A 229 -2.06 13.41 8.66
C ALA A 229 -2.00 14.82 8.06
N GLY A 230 -3.08 15.59 8.17
CA GLY A 230 -3.14 16.94 7.58
C GLY A 230 -3.06 16.96 6.05
N GLY A 231 -3.47 15.87 5.40
CA GLY A 231 -3.46 15.76 3.93
C GLY A 231 -2.17 15.18 3.35
N GLN A 232 -1.23 14.69 4.18
CA GLN A 232 -0.01 14.04 3.70
C GLN A 232 -0.27 12.62 3.21
N MET A 233 -1.26 11.97 3.80
CA MET A 233 -1.65 10.60 3.48
C MET A 233 -3.09 10.56 3.02
N GLY A 234 -3.41 9.58 2.17
CA GLY A 234 -4.75 9.27 1.70
C GLY A 234 -5.14 7.84 2.05
N LEU A 235 -6.38 7.67 2.45
CA LEU A 235 -7.01 6.37 2.61
C LEU A 235 -8.19 6.29 1.66
N LEU A 236 -8.06 5.49 0.60
CA LEU A 236 -9.16 5.19 -0.31
C LEU A 236 -9.98 4.03 0.27
N GLU A 237 -11.18 4.34 0.68
CA GLU A 237 -12.16 3.44 1.30
C GLU A 237 -13.11 2.94 0.22
N LEU A 238 -13.18 1.61 0.03
CA LEU A 238 -13.85 0.97 -1.10
C LEU A 238 -14.85 -0.08 -0.64
N VAL A 239 -15.95 -0.23 -1.39
CA VAL A 239 -16.92 -1.33 -1.25
C VAL A 239 -17.12 -1.96 -2.63
N ALA A 240 -16.97 -3.28 -2.73
CA ALA A 240 -17.02 -4.06 -3.97
C ALA A 240 -18.48 -4.30 -4.45
#